data_45fdf7c7b713139c5e640a2331818bfb
#
_entry.id   45fdf7c7b713139c5e640a2331818bfb
#
_cell.length_a   1.000
_cell.length_b   1.000
_cell.length_c   1.000
_cell.angle_alpha   90.00
_cell.angle_beta   90.00
_cell.angle_gamma   90.00
#
_symmetry.space_group_name_H-M   'P 1'
#
loop_
_entity.id
_entity.type
_entity.pdbx_description
1 polymer ?
#
loop_
_entity_poly.entity_id
_entity_poly.type
_entity_poly.pdbx_seq_one_letter_code
_entity_poly.pdbx_strand_id
1 'polypeptide(L)'
;LAQLIGTIRKVKKKLNRGLYIEGLLMSMFDQRNSLTHKVAEEIKKHFNEQVFKTIIPRNVRLSESPSHGKTIIEYDKNCAGAKAFNKLGNEFLRRNRKTQ
;
A
#
# COMPACT_ATOMS: atom_id res chain seq x y z
N LEU A 1 11.76 4.42 -6.25
CA LEU A 1 11.48 2.98 -6.14
C LEU A 1 12.74 2.13 -6.34
N ALA A 2 13.57 2.47 -7.33
CA ALA A 2 14.79 1.71 -7.60
C ALA A 2 15.74 1.65 -6.40
N GLN A 3 15.90 2.76 -5.68
CA GLN A 3 16.73 2.82 -4.48
C GLN A 3 16.18 1.93 -3.36
N LEU A 4 14.88 1.94 -3.18
CA LEU A 4 14.22 1.12 -2.17
C LEU A 4 14.40 -0.37 -2.49
N ILE A 5 14.20 -0.78 -3.72
CA ILE A 5 14.40 -2.17 -4.15
C ILE A 5 15.86 -2.59 -3.94
N GLY A 6 16.81 -1.70 -4.26
CA GLY A 6 18.23 -1.95 -4.00
C GLY A 6 18.53 -2.17 -2.54
N THR A 7 17.92 -1.36 -1.65
CA THR A 7 18.07 -1.51 -0.20
C THR A 7 17.49 -2.85 0.28
N ILE A 8 16.31 -3.22 -0.21
CA ILE A 8 15.68 -4.50 0.13
C ILE A 8 16.58 -5.68 -0.26
N ARG A 9 17.17 -5.62 -1.46
CA ARG A 9 18.09 -6.67 -1.92
C ARG A 9 19.31 -6.80 -1.03
N LYS A 10 19.88 -5.69 -0.59
CA LYS A 10 21.03 -5.68 0.33
C LYS A 10 20.69 -6.28 1.69
N VAL A 11 19.53 -5.90 2.25
CA VAL A 11 19.06 -6.45 3.52
C VAL A 11 18.81 -7.93 3.40
N LYS A 12 18.16 -8.37 2.33
CA LYS A 12 17.91 -9.78 2.07
C LYS A 12 19.20 -10.58 1.99
N LYS A 13 20.19 -10.08 1.29
CA LYS A 13 21.46 -10.78 1.09
C LYS A 13 22.29 -10.88 2.36
N LYS A 14 22.37 -9.78 3.14
CA LYS A 14 23.30 -9.68 4.28
C LYS A 14 22.69 -10.02 5.63
N LEU A 15 21.41 -9.70 5.83
CA LEU A 15 20.77 -9.78 7.14
C LEU A 15 19.64 -10.79 7.23
N ASN A 16 18.85 -10.95 6.17
CA ASN A 16 17.69 -11.83 6.20
C ASN A 16 17.41 -12.42 4.81
N ARG A 17 17.86 -13.62 4.59
CA ARG A 17 17.67 -14.33 3.32
C ARG A 17 16.20 -14.71 3.06
N GLY A 18 15.40 -14.79 4.10
CA GLY A 18 13.96 -15.08 3.99
C GLY A 18 13.11 -13.85 3.67
N LEU A 19 13.72 -12.66 3.61
CA LEU A 19 12.98 -11.45 3.29
C LEU A 19 12.45 -11.48 1.86
N TYR A 20 11.19 -11.15 1.68
CA TYR A 20 10.58 -11.03 0.36
C TYR A 20 9.57 -9.88 0.35
N ILE A 21 9.22 -9.40 -0.84
CA ILE A 21 8.21 -8.36 -1.01
C ILE A 21 6.84 -9.03 -0.98
N GLU A 22 6.08 -8.78 0.07
CA GLU A 22 4.71 -9.28 0.21
C GLU A 22 3.77 -8.64 -0.79
N GLY A 23 3.94 -7.34 -1.00
CA GLY A 23 3.12 -6.60 -1.95
C GLY A 23 3.50 -5.14 -2.00
N LEU A 24 2.94 -4.44 -2.98
CA LEU A 24 3.10 -3.00 -3.15
C LEU A 24 1.73 -2.34 -3.06
N LEU A 25 1.63 -1.33 -2.23
CA LEU A 25 0.40 -0.58 -2.01
C LEU A 25 0.57 0.84 -2.52
N MET A 26 -0.33 1.27 -3.41
CA MET A 26 -0.38 2.66 -3.85
C MET A 26 -1.03 3.50 -2.78
N SER A 27 -0.29 4.44 -2.20
CA SER A 27 -0.76 5.32 -1.15
C SER A 27 -0.77 6.77 -1.62
N MET A 28 -1.59 7.60 -0.96
CA MET A 28 -1.75 9.02 -1.31
C MET A 28 -2.10 9.22 -2.79
N PHE A 29 -2.91 8.32 -3.33
CA PHE A 29 -3.26 8.31 -4.75
C PHE A 29 -4.18 9.47 -5.08
N ASP A 30 -3.74 10.34 -6.00
CA ASP A 30 -4.54 11.47 -6.49
C ASP A 30 -5.04 11.15 -7.90
N GLN A 31 -6.32 10.83 -8.02
CA GLN A 31 -6.95 10.44 -9.28
C GLN A 31 -6.95 11.57 -10.33
N ARG A 32 -6.83 12.81 -9.87
CA ARG A 32 -6.83 13.97 -10.76
C ARG A 32 -5.47 14.23 -11.42
N ASN A 33 -4.42 13.59 -10.92
CA ASN A 33 -3.06 13.81 -11.41
C ASN A 33 -2.68 12.71 -12.42
N SER A 34 -2.46 13.11 -13.68
CA SER A 34 -2.09 12.16 -14.74
C SER A 34 -0.76 11.48 -14.48
N LEU A 35 0.18 12.16 -13.81
CA LEU A 35 1.47 11.57 -13.46
C LEU A 35 1.29 10.40 -12.48
N THR A 36 0.37 10.53 -11.54
CA THR A 36 0.05 9.44 -10.60
C THR A 36 -0.39 8.19 -11.35
N HIS A 37 -1.25 8.34 -12.36
CA HIS A 37 -1.71 7.21 -13.17
C HIS A 37 -0.57 6.58 -13.98
N LYS A 38 0.33 7.38 -14.53
CA LYS A 38 1.48 6.88 -15.29
C LYS A 38 2.44 6.08 -14.41
N VAL A 39 2.72 6.59 -13.21
CA VAL A 39 3.57 5.89 -12.25
C VAL A 39 2.93 4.57 -11.85
N ALA A 40 1.63 4.57 -11.57
CA ALA A 40 0.90 3.36 -11.22
C ALA A 40 0.97 2.30 -12.32
N GLU A 41 0.82 2.71 -13.59
CA GLU A 41 0.94 1.80 -14.72
C GLU A 41 2.34 1.19 -14.83
N GLU A 42 3.39 1.98 -14.66
CA GLU A 42 4.76 1.49 -14.69
C GLU A 42 5.02 0.47 -13.59
N ILE A 43 4.56 0.75 -12.38
CA ILE A 43 4.73 -0.17 -11.25
C ILE A 43 3.99 -1.49 -11.54
N LYS A 44 2.78 -1.42 -12.06
CA LYS A 44 2.01 -2.62 -12.41
C LYS A 44 2.68 -3.46 -13.49
N LYS A 45 3.34 -2.83 -14.46
CA LYS A 45 4.09 -3.55 -15.49
C LYS A 45 5.23 -4.38 -14.91
N HIS A 46 5.95 -3.83 -13.93
CA HIS A 46 7.13 -4.47 -13.37
C HIS A 46 6.83 -5.45 -12.23
N PHE A 47 5.77 -5.20 -11.48
CA PHE A 47 5.45 -5.98 -10.28
C PHE A 47 4.13 -6.75 -10.37
N ASN A 48 3.30 -6.41 -11.33
CA ASN A 48 2.05 -7.11 -11.68
C ASN A 48 1.25 -7.63 -10.47
N GLU A 49 1.30 -8.93 -10.20
CA GLU A 49 0.51 -9.57 -9.16
C GLU A 49 0.87 -9.14 -7.73
N GLN A 50 2.07 -8.58 -7.53
CA GLN A 50 2.48 -8.11 -6.21
C GLN A 50 1.82 -6.79 -5.84
N VAL A 51 1.29 -6.05 -6.81
CA VAL A 51 0.60 -4.78 -6.56
C VAL A 51 -0.81 -5.06 -6.06
N PHE A 52 -1.17 -4.47 -4.91
CA PHE A 52 -2.54 -4.57 -4.41
C PHE A 52 -3.49 -3.83 -5.35
N LYS A 53 -4.68 -4.39 -5.54
CA LYS A 53 -5.74 -3.73 -6.31
C LYS A 53 -6.31 -2.53 -5.56
N THR A 54 -6.34 -2.62 -4.23
CA THR A 54 -6.77 -1.52 -3.37
C THR A 54 -5.79 -0.36 -3.46
N ILE A 55 -6.31 0.84 -3.57
CA ILE A 55 -5.53 2.08 -3.55
C ILE A 55 -5.95 2.88 -2.32
N ILE A 56 -4.97 3.46 -1.62
CA ILE A 56 -5.27 4.37 -0.52
C ILE A 56 -5.29 5.78 -1.09
N PRO A 57 -6.45 6.43 -1.13
CA PRO A 57 -6.55 7.77 -1.71
C PRO A 57 -5.92 8.81 -0.80
N ARG A 58 -5.60 9.96 -1.37
CA ARG A 58 -5.23 11.13 -0.60
C ARG A 58 -6.46 11.60 0.17
N ASN A 59 -6.38 11.60 1.51
CA ASN A 59 -7.52 11.92 2.37
C ASN A 59 -7.02 12.63 3.63
N VAL A 60 -7.55 13.82 3.87
CA VAL A 60 -7.15 14.67 5.00
C VAL A 60 -7.35 13.97 6.34
N ARG A 61 -8.41 13.17 6.47
CA ARG A 61 -8.70 12.43 7.71
C ARG A 61 -7.57 11.48 8.09
N LEU A 62 -6.90 10.88 7.08
CA LEU A 62 -5.74 10.01 7.32
C LEU A 62 -4.57 10.78 7.93
N SER A 63 -4.40 12.04 7.54
CA SER A 63 -3.35 12.90 8.10
C SER A 63 -3.69 13.37 9.50
N GLU A 64 -4.98 13.53 9.81
CA GLU A 64 -5.45 14.03 11.11
C GLU A 64 -5.44 12.95 12.20
N SER A 65 -5.76 11.70 11.85
CA SER A 65 -5.99 10.66 12.86
C SER A 65 -4.81 10.42 13.79
N PRO A 66 -3.53 10.40 13.33
CA PRO A 66 -2.39 10.25 14.26
C PRO A 66 -2.30 11.38 15.29
N SER A 67 -2.68 12.61 14.92
CA SER A 67 -2.68 13.75 15.84
C SER A 67 -3.64 13.56 17.00
N HIS A 68 -4.67 12.73 16.82
CA HIS A 68 -5.65 12.40 17.85
C HIS A 68 -5.36 11.06 18.53
N GLY A 69 -4.22 10.43 18.20
CA GLY A 69 -3.85 9.13 18.76
C GLY A 69 -4.80 8.02 18.40
N LYS A 70 -5.43 8.10 17.22
CA LYS A 70 -6.45 7.14 16.78
C LYS A 70 -6.09 6.55 15.43
N THR A 71 -6.54 5.33 15.18
CA THR A 71 -6.54 4.77 13.84
C THR A 71 -7.59 5.49 13.00
N ILE A 72 -7.51 5.39 11.68
CA ILE A 72 -8.49 6.03 10.82
C ILE A 72 -9.90 5.46 11.04
N ILE A 73 -10.01 4.19 11.37
CA ILE A 73 -11.29 3.53 11.61
C ILE A 73 -11.93 4.07 12.88
N GLU A 74 -11.14 4.30 13.93
CA GLU A 74 -11.60 4.90 15.18
C GLU A 74 -11.96 6.38 15.01
N TYR A 75 -11.16 7.08 14.19
CA TYR A 75 -11.30 8.53 14.02
C TYR A 75 -12.50 8.89 13.14
N ASP A 76 -12.63 8.24 11.98
CA ASP A 76 -13.73 8.47 11.03
C ASP A 76 -13.95 7.23 10.16
N LYS A 77 -14.76 6.31 10.66
CA LYS A 77 -15.00 5.02 9.99
C LYS A 77 -15.70 5.14 8.63
N ASN A 78 -16.31 6.28 8.34
CA ASN A 78 -17.07 6.49 7.10
C ASN A 78 -16.29 7.26 6.04
N CYS A 79 -15.09 7.74 6.34
CA CYS A 79 -14.29 8.47 5.36
C CYS A 79 -13.69 7.53 4.30
N ALA A 80 -13.27 8.12 3.19
CA ALA A 80 -12.69 7.36 2.08
C ALA A 80 -11.43 6.58 2.50
N GLY A 81 -10.60 7.16 3.37
CA GLY A 81 -9.41 6.50 3.87
C GLY A 81 -9.73 5.25 4.69
N ALA A 82 -10.71 5.34 5.59
CA ALA A 82 -11.13 4.18 6.39
C ALA A 82 -11.67 3.06 5.52
N LYS A 83 -12.50 3.41 4.55
CA LYS A 83 -13.04 2.41 3.60
C LYS A 83 -11.96 1.74 2.79
N ALA A 84 -10.95 2.51 2.36
CA ALA A 84 -9.83 1.97 1.60
C ALA A 84 -9.00 1.01 2.44
N PHE A 85 -8.70 1.34 3.70
CA PHE A 85 -7.95 0.45 4.58
C PHE A 85 -8.73 -0.83 4.90
N ASN A 86 -10.04 -0.76 5.05
CA ASN A 86 -10.87 -1.95 5.21
C ASN A 86 -10.80 -2.86 3.98
N LYS A 87 -10.86 -2.27 2.78
CA LYS A 87 -10.69 -3.00 1.52
C LYS A 87 -9.31 -3.66 1.44
N LEU A 88 -8.28 -2.92 1.82
CA LEU A 88 -6.92 -3.43 1.84
C LEU A 88 -6.80 -4.64 2.76
N GLY A 89 -7.34 -4.55 3.97
CA GLY A 89 -7.33 -5.65 4.93
C GLY A 89 -7.99 -6.89 4.36
N ASN A 90 -9.14 -6.74 3.72
CA ASN A 90 -9.85 -7.85 3.10
C ASN A 90 -9.07 -8.45 1.93
N GLU A 91 -8.45 -7.62 1.11
CA GLU A 91 -7.62 -8.08 0.00
C GLU A 91 -6.40 -8.85 0.49
N PHE A 92 -5.73 -8.32 1.51
CA PHE A 92 -4.57 -8.95 2.13
C PHE A 92 -4.93 -10.33 2.68
N LEU A 93 -6.04 -10.44 3.40
CA LEU A 93 -6.49 -11.70 3.95
C LEU A 93 -6.81 -12.72 2.85
N ARG A 94 -7.46 -12.29 1.77
CA ARG A 94 -7.76 -13.17 0.64
C ARG A 94 -6.49 -13.71 -0.01
N ARG A 95 -5.47 -12.86 -0.20
CA ARG A 95 -4.19 -13.27 -0.78
C ARG A 95 -3.50 -14.32 0.08
N ASN A 96 -3.54 -14.15 1.39
CA ASN A 96 -2.85 -15.05 2.31
C ASN A 96 -3.58 -16.35 2.54
N ARG A 97 -4.89 -16.41 2.35
CA ARG A 97 -5.65 -17.66 2.41
C ARG A 97 -5.25 -18.65 1.32
N LYS A 98 -4.85 -18.14 0.15
CA LYS A 98 -4.47 -18.97 -0.99
C LYS A 98 -3.14 -19.69 -0.81
N THR A 99 -2.32 -19.22 0.12
CA THR A 99 -1.00 -19.80 0.39
C THR A 99 -1.00 -20.79 1.54
N GLN A 100 -2.12 -20.91 2.23
CA GLN A 100 -2.35 -21.91 3.28
C GLN A 100 -3.06 -23.12 2.72
#